data_5123d3352680241e4a35d3411850f097
#
_entry.id   5123d3352680241e4a35d3411850f097
#
_cell.length_a   1.000
_cell.length_b   1.000
_cell.length_c   1.000
_cell.angle_alpha   90.00
_cell.angle_beta   90.00
_cell.angle_gamma   90.00
#
_symmetry.space_group_name_H-M   'P 1'
#
loop_
_entity.id
_entity.type
_entity.pdbx_description
1 polymer ?
#
loop_
_entity_poly.entity_id
_entity_poly.type
_entity_poly.pdbx_seq_one_letter_code
_entity_poly.pdbx_strand_id
1 'polypeptide(L)'
;MDFQDADVHRRLDADGRPIEPGYEPPLSDERLRELYRDMKLSRHFDTRMISLQRQGRLGTYASSAGQEGSQFGSMYAIEDDDWVFYQYREHGSVIDRGGLADYVRYWLGYETGNATLVDHHIAPLNIGIAAHIPHATGMAWGSKIRGDDTVVVCHFGEGSTSEGDFHE
;
A
#
# COMPACT_ATOMS: atom_id res chain seq x y z
N MET A 1 -0.11 -12.31 -26.79
CA MET A 1 -0.46 -10.89 -26.74
C MET A 1 0.86 -10.17 -26.53
N ASP A 2 1.30 -9.42 -27.53
CA ASP A 2 2.60 -8.74 -27.47
C ASP A 2 2.39 -7.47 -26.65
N PHE A 3 2.96 -7.40 -25.44
CA PHE A 3 2.84 -6.24 -24.54
C PHE A 3 3.50 -4.97 -25.07
N GLN A 4 4.16 -5.04 -26.24
CA GLN A 4 4.80 -3.89 -26.88
C GLN A 4 3.79 -2.93 -27.54
N ASP A 5 2.54 -3.37 -27.79
CA ASP A 5 1.46 -2.57 -28.39
C ASP A 5 0.41 -2.08 -27.39
N ALA A 6 0.62 -2.27 -26.08
CA ALA A 6 -0.28 -1.70 -25.09
C ALA A 6 -0.11 -0.19 -25.03
N ASP A 7 -1.20 0.56 -25.20
CA ASP A 7 -1.26 2.01 -25.00
C ASP A 7 -0.90 2.32 -23.53
N VAL A 8 0.39 2.52 -23.26
CA VAL A 8 0.89 2.85 -21.92
C VAL A 8 0.61 4.31 -21.67
N HIS A 9 -0.35 4.59 -20.79
CA HIS A 9 -0.60 5.93 -20.30
C HIS A 9 0.61 6.44 -19.51
N ARG A 10 1.28 7.47 -20.02
CA ARG A 10 2.45 8.09 -19.40
C ARG A 10 2.25 9.60 -19.28
N ARG A 11 2.61 10.15 -18.13
CA ARG A 11 2.68 11.60 -17.90
C ARG A 11 4.12 12.12 -17.93
N LEU A 12 5.07 11.25 -17.63
CA LEU A 12 6.49 11.57 -17.61
C LEU A 12 7.26 10.64 -18.56
N ASP A 13 8.32 11.16 -19.18
CA ASP A 13 9.30 10.38 -19.94
C ASP A 13 10.27 9.64 -18.99
N ALA A 14 11.24 8.92 -19.58
CA ALA A 14 12.24 8.18 -18.82
C ALA A 14 13.18 9.07 -18.00
N ASP A 15 13.30 10.35 -18.35
CA ASP A 15 14.10 11.35 -17.64
C ASP A 15 13.28 12.11 -16.57
N GLY A 16 11.99 11.76 -16.42
CA GLY A 16 11.08 12.42 -15.47
C GLY A 16 10.54 13.77 -15.95
N ARG A 17 10.60 14.06 -17.27
CA ARG A 17 10.07 15.29 -17.83
C ARG A 17 8.61 15.08 -18.27
N PRO A 18 7.73 16.09 -18.12
CA PRO A 18 6.38 16.02 -18.64
C PRO A 18 6.35 15.73 -20.14
N ILE A 19 5.57 14.74 -20.57
CA ILE A 19 5.36 14.42 -21.99
C ILE A 19 4.46 15.47 -22.63
N GLU A 20 3.43 15.91 -21.89
CA GLU A 20 2.53 16.97 -22.33
C GLU A 20 3.06 18.33 -21.85
N PRO A 21 3.32 19.30 -22.76
CA PRO A 21 3.74 20.63 -22.34
C PRO A 21 2.70 21.29 -21.44
N GLY A 22 3.17 21.79 -20.29
CA GLY A 22 2.29 22.45 -19.32
C GLY A 22 1.55 21.51 -18.36
N TYR A 23 1.87 20.21 -18.37
CA TYR A 23 1.34 19.30 -17.34
C TYR A 23 1.84 19.73 -15.95
N GLU A 24 0.91 19.97 -15.06
CA GLU A 24 1.16 20.20 -13.64
C GLU A 24 0.59 19.04 -12.84
N PRO A 25 1.34 18.48 -11.88
CA PRO A 25 0.81 17.43 -10.99
C PRO A 25 -0.38 17.96 -10.17
N PRO A 26 -1.34 17.12 -9.81
CA PRO A 26 -2.50 17.53 -9.01
C PRO A 26 -2.18 17.81 -7.53
N LEU A 27 -0.91 17.82 -7.16
CA LEU A 27 -0.42 18.04 -5.80
C LEU A 27 0.44 19.30 -5.74
N SER A 28 0.38 20.01 -4.61
CA SER A 28 1.30 21.12 -4.35
C SER A 28 2.75 20.64 -4.26
N ASP A 29 3.70 21.55 -4.47
CA ASP A 29 5.13 21.29 -4.30
C ASP A 29 5.49 20.74 -2.91
N GLU A 30 4.77 21.18 -1.87
CA GLU A 30 4.95 20.70 -0.51
C GLU A 30 4.54 19.25 -0.37
N ARG A 31 3.34 18.90 -0.86
CA ARG A 31 2.84 17.51 -0.87
C ARG A 31 3.70 16.59 -1.74
N LEU A 32 4.24 17.08 -2.85
CA LEU A 32 5.19 16.31 -3.67
C LEU A 32 6.51 16.02 -2.93
N ARG A 33 7.01 16.97 -2.12
CA ARG A 33 8.21 16.73 -1.29
C ARG A 33 7.93 15.75 -0.16
N GLU A 34 6.76 15.81 0.46
CA GLU A 34 6.32 14.83 1.47
C GLU A 34 6.22 13.43 0.85
N LEU A 35 5.49 13.30 -0.25
CA LEU A 35 5.37 12.05 -1.01
C LEU A 35 6.74 11.44 -1.34
N TYR A 36 7.66 12.26 -1.86
CA TYR A 36 9.01 11.81 -2.16
C TYR A 36 9.77 11.36 -0.92
N ARG A 37 9.65 12.10 0.19
CA ARG A 37 10.25 11.73 1.47
C ARG A 37 9.75 10.38 1.96
N ASP A 38 8.45 10.14 1.88
CA ASP A 38 7.82 8.92 2.35
C ASP A 38 8.18 7.72 1.46
N MET A 39 8.24 7.90 0.16
CA MET A 39 8.80 6.90 -0.77
C MET A 39 10.27 6.56 -0.46
N LYS A 40 11.09 7.57 -0.12
CA LYS A 40 12.49 7.35 0.31
C LYS A 40 12.57 6.64 1.64
N LEU A 41 11.70 6.98 2.60
CA LEU A 41 11.59 6.30 3.89
C LEU A 41 11.23 4.84 3.69
N SER A 42 10.23 4.54 2.86
CA SER A 42 9.82 3.19 2.51
C SER A 42 10.97 2.37 1.93
N ARG A 43 11.71 2.91 0.96
CA ARG A 43 12.87 2.25 0.39
C ARG A 43 13.97 1.99 1.43
N HIS A 44 14.23 2.94 2.32
CA HIS A 44 15.21 2.77 3.39
C HIS A 44 14.75 1.71 4.39
N PHE A 45 13.49 1.75 4.78
CA PHE A 45 12.85 0.76 5.64
C PHE A 45 12.96 -0.65 5.04
N ASP A 46 12.56 -0.82 3.78
CA ASP A 46 12.64 -2.10 3.06
C ASP A 46 14.06 -2.68 3.07
N THR A 47 15.04 -1.87 2.74
CA THR A 47 16.46 -2.27 2.79
C THR A 47 16.89 -2.73 4.19
N ARG A 48 16.41 -2.03 5.23
CA ARG A 48 16.71 -2.37 6.62
C ARG A 48 16.05 -3.68 7.04
N MET A 49 14.80 -3.90 6.67
CA MET A 49 14.06 -5.12 6.98
C MET A 49 14.70 -6.35 6.32
N ILE A 50 15.09 -6.27 5.05
CA ILE A 50 15.84 -7.32 4.36
C ILE A 50 17.17 -7.61 5.06
N SER A 51 17.88 -6.58 5.53
CA SER A 51 19.11 -6.77 6.30
C SER A 51 18.88 -7.51 7.62
N LEU A 52 17.81 -7.18 8.34
CA LEU A 52 17.44 -7.87 9.58
C LEU A 52 17.03 -9.32 9.35
N GLN A 53 16.31 -9.58 8.27
CA GLN A 53 15.95 -10.95 7.86
C GLN A 53 17.19 -11.78 7.57
N ARG A 54 18.15 -11.24 6.81
CA ARG A 54 19.42 -11.94 6.50
C ARG A 54 20.26 -12.21 7.74
N GLN A 55 20.10 -11.44 8.80
CA GLN A 55 20.75 -11.63 10.09
C GLN A 55 20.00 -12.63 11.00
N GLY A 56 18.87 -13.18 10.56
CA GLY A 56 18.01 -14.05 11.36
C GLY A 56 17.27 -13.33 12.50
N ARG A 57 17.20 -11.99 12.46
CA ARG A 57 16.49 -11.17 13.45
C ARG A 57 15.03 -10.96 13.11
N LEU A 58 14.65 -11.26 11.90
CA LEU A 58 13.28 -11.31 11.38
C LEU A 58 13.03 -12.68 10.77
N GLY A 59 11.81 -13.24 10.96
CA GLY A 59 11.46 -14.54 10.41
C GLY A 59 11.34 -14.50 8.88
N THR A 60 10.38 -13.76 8.38
CA THR A 60 10.17 -13.54 6.96
C THR A 60 9.84 -12.07 6.69
N TYR A 61 10.10 -11.62 5.48
CA TYR A 61 9.76 -10.27 5.03
C TYR A 61 9.68 -10.24 3.50
N ALA A 62 8.65 -9.64 2.97
CA ALA A 62 8.46 -9.50 1.54
C ALA A 62 8.81 -8.06 1.11
N SER A 63 9.87 -7.91 0.30
CA SER A 63 10.29 -6.60 -0.19
C SER A 63 9.22 -5.93 -1.06
N SER A 64 9.03 -4.63 -0.89
CA SER A 64 8.20 -3.76 -1.72
C SER A 64 9.01 -2.86 -2.65
N ALA A 65 10.32 -3.07 -2.75
CA ALA A 65 11.19 -2.25 -3.56
C ALA A 65 10.70 -2.14 -5.02
N GLY A 66 10.49 -0.92 -5.50
CA GLY A 66 9.95 -0.63 -6.83
C GLY A 66 8.43 -0.38 -6.87
N GLN A 67 7.72 -0.58 -5.77
CA GLN A 67 6.26 -0.38 -5.69
C GLN A 67 5.88 0.93 -4.96
N GLU A 68 6.84 1.75 -4.58
CA GLU A 68 6.60 2.95 -3.78
C GLU A 68 5.61 3.91 -4.47
N GLY A 69 5.74 4.09 -5.78
CA GLY A 69 4.86 5.00 -6.53
C GLY A 69 3.40 4.58 -6.51
N SER A 70 3.10 3.27 -6.65
CA SER A 70 1.73 2.78 -6.62
C SER A 70 1.14 2.85 -5.21
N GLN A 71 1.92 2.49 -4.20
CA GLN A 71 1.46 2.45 -2.81
C GLN A 71 1.19 3.87 -2.28
N PHE A 72 2.16 4.77 -2.34
CA PHE A 72 1.96 6.14 -1.86
C PHE A 72 1.03 6.95 -2.74
N GLY A 73 1.02 6.71 -4.06
CA GLY A 73 0.08 7.37 -4.95
C GLY A 73 -1.37 7.10 -4.60
N SER A 74 -1.72 5.86 -4.22
CA SER A 74 -3.07 5.52 -3.75
C SER A 74 -3.37 6.10 -2.36
N MET A 75 -2.40 6.07 -1.44
CA MET A 75 -2.58 6.61 -0.08
C MET A 75 -2.80 8.13 -0.09
N TYR A 76 -2.10 8.85 -0.96
CA TYR A 76 -2.27 10.29 -1.09
C TYR A 76 -3.58 10.73 -1.78
N ALA A 77 -4.37 9.78 -2.26
CA ALA A 77 -5.67 10.01 -2.90
C ALA A 77 -6.87 9.77 -1.96
N ILE A 78 -6.64 9.33 -0.73
CA ILE A 78 -7.67 9.02 0.27
C ILE A 78 -7.50 9.88 1.52
N GLU A 79 -8.55 9.95 2.33
CA GLU A 79 -8.58 10.72 3.57
C GLU A 79 -8.08 9.87 4.76
N ASP A 80 -7.79 10.52 5.89
CA ASP A 80 -7.22 9.87 7.07
C ASP A 80 -8.19 8.89 7.76
N ASP A 81 -9.49 9.07 7.62
CA ASP A 81 -10.54 8.22 8.18
C ASP A 81 -11.00 7.09 7.24
N ASP A 82 -10.47 7.05 6.01
CA ASP A 82 -10.66 5.93 5.10
C ASP A 82 -9.90 4.68 5.55
N TRP A 83 -10.39 3.52 5.17
CA TRP A 83 -9.81 2.25 5.57
C TRP A 83 -8.93 1.63 4.49
N VAL A 84 -7.83 1.02 4.94
CA VAL A 84 -6.89 0.34 4.07
C VAL A 84 -6.82 -1.14 4.42
N PHE A 85 -7.12 -1.98 3.43
CA PHE A 85 -6.86 -3.41 3.44
C PHE A 85 -5.64 -3.68 2.57
N TYR A 86 -4.61 -4.20 3.16
CA TYR A 86 -3.36 -4.50 2.48
C TYR A 86 -2.97 -5.96 2.67
N GLN A 87 -2.11 -6.46 1.83
CA GLN A 87 -1.62 -7.81 1.96
C GLN A 87 -0.33 -7.81 2.82
N TYR A 88 0.81 -8.08 2.24
CA TYR A 88 2.08 -8.16 3.00
C TYR A 88 3.22 -7.33 2.38
N ARG A 89 2.97 -6.66 1.25
CA ARG A 89 3.98 -5.82 0.57
C ARG A 89 3.70 -4.34 0.64
N GLU A 90 2.50 -3.94 0.97
CA GLU A 90 2.06 -2.55 0.87
C GLU A 90 2.47 -1.75 2.12
N HIS A 91 3.76 -1.75 2.41
CA HIS A 91 4.36 -1.06 3.56
C HIS A 91 4.15 0.45 3.51
N GLY A 92 3.96 1.00 2.31
CA GLY A 92 3.62 2.40 2.11
C GLY A 92 2.38 2.83 2.87
N SER A 93 1.34 1.98 2.90
CA SER A 93 0.11 2.24 3.65
C SER A 93 0.36 2.39 5.15
N VAL A 94 1.23 1.52 5.69
CA VAL A 94 1.57 1.54 7.12
C VAL A 94 2.44 2.74 7.48
N ILE A 95 3.35 3.12 6.59
CA ILE A 95 4.23 4.29 6.77
C ILE A 95 3.41 5.57 6.74
N ASP A 96 2.53 5.71 5.75
CA ASP A 96 1.66 6.85 5.57
C ASP A 96 0.78 7.10 6.80
N ARG A 97 0.20 6.03 7.34
CA ARG A 97 -0.69 6.07 8.52
C ARG A 97 0.02 6.09 9.87
N GLY A 98 1.35 6.07 9.91
CA GLY A 98 2.13 6.13 11.16
C GLY A 98 2.24 4.81 11.94
N GLY A 99 1.73 3.70 11.42
CA GLY A 99 1.71 2.39 12.08
C GLY A 99 3.02 1.59 11.99
N LEU A 100 4.12 2.20 11.58
CA LEU A 100 5.37 1.49 11.25
C LEU A 100 5.96 0.70 12.41
N ALA A 101 5.90 1.23 13.65
CA ALA A 101 6.45 0.56 14.82
C ALA A 101 5.70 -0.74 15.12
N ASP A 102 4.38 -0.72 15.04
CA ASP A 102 3.51 -1.87 15.27
C ASP A 102 3.66 -2.92 14.16
N TYR A 103 3.77 -2.47 12.93
CA TYR A 103 4.07 -3.33 11.80
C TYR A 103 5.40 -4.09 11.97
N VAL A 104 6.47 -3.42 12.43
CA VAL A 104 7.74 -4.07 12.74
C VAL A 104 7.60 -5.08 13.87
N ARG A 105 6.84 -4.75 14.92
CA ARG A 105 6.55 -5.68 16.03
C ARG A 105 5.89 -6.95 15.55
N TYR A 106 4.92 -6.86 14.64
CA TYR A 106 4.28 -8.02 14.04
C TYR A 106 5.31 -8.93 13.34
N TRP A 107 6.18 -8.36 12.49
CA TRP A 107 7.21 -9.13 11.78
C TRP A 107 8.30 -9.71 12.71
N LEU A 108 8.42 -9.19 13.93
CA LEU A 108 9.24 -9.76 15.00
C LEU A 108 8.52 -10.89 15.77
N GLY A 109 7.28 -11.22 15.44
CA GLY A 109 6.49 -12.29 16.05
C GLY A 109 5.56 -11.84 17.18
N TYR A 110 5.33 -10.54 17.34
CA TYR A 110 4.40 -10.01 18.33
C TYR A 110 3.03 -9.73 17.70
N GLU A 111 2.06 -10.60 17.91
CA GLU A 111 0.69 -10.48 17.39
C GLU A 111 0.01 -9.15 17.73
N THR A 112 0.32 -8.57 18.87
CA THR A 112 -0.21 -7.25 19.27
C THR A 112 0.12 -6.15 18.26
N GLY A 113 1.25 -6.26 17.52
CA GLY A 113 1.60 -5.32 16.49
C GLY A 113 0.62 -5.30 15.31
N ASN A 114 -0.02 -6.44 15.02
CA ASN A 114 -1.06 -6.51 13.99
C ASN A 114 -2.41 -5.95 14.47
N ALA A 115 -2.74 -6.18 15.75
CA ALA A 115 -4.00 -5.70 16.34
C ALA A 115 -4.07 -4.16 16.42
N THR A 116 -2.96 -3.50 16.73
CA THR A 116 -2.92 -2.04 16.89
C THR A 116 -2.96 -1.27 15.57
N LEU A 117 -2.79 -1.92 14.42
CA LEU A 117 -2.94 -1.28 13.10
C LEU A 117 -4.36 -0.75 12.87
N VAL A 118 -5.36 -1.32 13.53
CA VAL A 118 -6.75 -0.85 13.49
C VAL A 118 -6.89 0.60 13.98
N ASP A 119 -6.07 1.02 14.94
CA ASP A 119 -6.04 2.40 15.44
C ASP A 119 -5.56 3.41 14.38
N HIS A 120 -4.97 2.92 13.31
CA HIS A 120 -4.50 3.69 12.15
C HIS A 120 -5.42 3.53 10.92
N HIS A 121 -6.62 3.00 11.07
CA HIS A 121 -7.54 2.65 9.97
C HIS A 121 -6.90 1.68 8.94
N ILE A 122 -6.03 0.81 9.41
CA ILE A 122 -5.43 -0.26 8.63
C ILE A 122 -5.97 -1.59 9.14
N ALA A 123 -6.53 -2.38 8.25
CA ALA A 123 -6.99 -3.73 8.59
C ALA A 123 -5.82 -4.62 9.03
N PRO A 124 -6.03 -5.54 9.97
CA PRO A 124 -5.00 -6.47 10.36
C PRO A 124 -4.44 -7.24 9.15
N LEU A 125 -3.11 -7.39 9.12
CA LEU A 125 -2.43 -8.09 8.04
C LEU A 125 -2.92 -9.53 7.93
N ASN A 126 -3.33 -9.91 6.73
CA ASN A 126 -3.60 -11.28 6.35
C ASN A 126 -2.63 -11.72 5.25
N ILE A 127 -1.84 -12.77 5.50
CA ILE A 127 -0.84 -13.26 4.54
C ILE A 127 -1.49 -14.16 3.47
N GLY A 128 -2.68 -14.70 3.72
CA GLY A 128 -3.43 -15.47 2.72
C GLY A 128 -3.74 -14.61 1.50
N ILE A 129 -3.34 -15.11 0.31
CA ILE A 129 -3.55 -14.38 -0.95
C ILE A 129 -5.06 -14.21 -1.17
N ALA A 130 -5.50 -13.01 -1.50
CA ALA A 130 -6.90 -12.58 -1.70
C ALA A 130 -7.80 -12.60 -0.45
N ALA A 131 -7.45 -13.28 0.64
CA ALA A 131 -8.35 -13.48 1.79
C ALA A 131 -8.84 -12.17 2.46
N HIS A 132 -8.16 -11.04 2.26
CA HIS A 132 -8.58 -9.73 2.77
C HIS A 132 -9.62 -9.02 1.88
N ILE A 133 -9.77 -9.44 0.61
CA ILE A 133 -10.66 -8.79 -0.38
C ILE A 133 -12.13 -8.87 0.03
N PRO A 134 -12.69 -10.04 0.41
CA PRO A 134 -14.08 -10.11 0.89
C PRO A 134 -14.32 -9.28 2.14
N HIS A 135 -13.33 -9.17 3.04
CA HIS A 135 -13.42 -8.33 4.24
C HIS A 135 -13.48 -6.84 3.88
N ALA A 136 -12.65 -6.40 2.94
CA ALA A 136 -12.69 -5.03 2.43
C ALA A 136 -14.04 -4.71 1.79
N THR A 137 -14.56 -5.61 0.97
CA THR A 137 -15.88 -5.50 0.34
C THR A 137 -16.99 -5.43 1.38
N GLY A 138 -16.95 -6.30 2.39
CA GLY A 138 -17.94 -6.31 3.49
C GLY A 138 -17.91 -5.02 4.29
N MET A 139 -16.72 -4.47 4.56
CA MET A 139 -16.58 -3.19 5.26
C MET A 139 -17.14 -2.03 4.43
N ALA A 140 -16.77 -1.93 3.16
CA ALA A 140 -17.31 -0.90 2.26
C ALA A 140 -18.84 -0.99 2.13
N TRP A 141 -19.37 -2.20 2.05
CA TRP A 141 -20.82 -2.41 2.01
C TRP A 141 -21.48 -2.00 3.32
N GLY A 142 -20.89 -2.32 4.46
CA GLY A 142 -21.38 -1.87 5.77
C GLY A 142 -21.41 -0.37 5.90
N SER A 143 -20.36 0.34 5.48
CA SER A 143 -20.30 1.81 5.44
C SER A 143 -21.38 2.40 4.55
N LYS A 144 -21.57 1.85 3.36
CA LYS A 144 -22.64 2.26 2.45
C LYS A 144 -24.04 2.09 3.05
N ILE A 145 -24.31 1.00 3.79
CA ILE A 145 -25.62 0.77 4.45
C ILE A 145 -25.84 1.81 5.56
N ARG A 146 -24.80 2.21 6.29
CA ARG A 146 -24.89 3.25 7.32
C ARG A 146 -25.00 4.66 6.76
N GLY A 147 -24.65 4.85 5.49
CA GLY A 147 -24.57 6.17 4.86
C GLY A 147 -23.28 6.93 5.22
N ASP A 148 -22.23 6.21 5.59
CA ASP A 148 -20.90 6.79 5.86
C ASP A 148 -20.20 7.12 4.52
N ASP A 149 -19.42 8.19 4.49
CA ASP A 149 -18.60 8.60 3.34
C ASP A 149 -17.24 7.89 3.29
N THR A 150 -17.03 6.89 4.15
CA THR A 150 -15.78 6.14 4.24
C THR A 150 -15.46 5.37 2.96
N VAL A 151 -14.29 5.58 2.41
CA VAL A 151 -13.71 4.79 1.33
C VAL A 151 -12.93 3.62 1.91
N VAL A 152 -12.96 2.47 1.23
CA VAL A 152 -12.16 1.31 1.58
C VAL A 152 -11.24 0.98 0.42
N VAL A 153 -9.94 1.17 0.62
CA VAL A 153 -8.91 0.80 -0.36
C VAL A 153 -8.43 -0.62 -0.07
N CYS A 154 -8.40 -1.45 -1.10
CA CYS A 154 -7.89 -2.81 -1.01
C CYS A 154 -6.73 -3.00 -1.97
N HIS A 155 -5.53 -3.22 -1.42
CA HIS A 155 -4.34 -3.52 -2.21
C HIS A 155 -4.17 -5.03 -2.36
N PHE A 156 -3.93 -5.48 -3.58
CA PHE A 156 -3.63 -6.89 -3.86
C PHE A 156 -2.74 -7.03 -5.10
N GLY A 157 -2.04 -8.15 -5.20
CA GLY A 157 -1.26 -8.50 -6.39
C GLY A 157 -2.11 -9.21 -7.44
N GLU A 158 -1.62 -9.30 -8.68
CA GLU A 158 -2.30 -9.97 -9.79
C GLU A 158 -2.62 -11.44 -9.49
N GLY A 159 -1.79 -12.12 -8.69
CA GLY A 159 -2.03 -13.50 -8.27
C GLY A 159 -3.35 -13.70 -7.51
N SER A 160 -3.82 -12.66 -6.82
CA SER A 160 -5.10 -12.69 -6.11
C SER A 160 -6.28 -12.92 -7.07
N THR A 161 -6.17 -12.49 -8.32
CA THR A 161 -7.24 -12.64 -9.32
C THR A 161 -7.47 -14.10 -9.75
N SER A 162 -6.59 -15.00 -9.35
CA SER A 162 -6.72 -16.45 -9.58
C SER A 162 -7.32 -17.20 -8.38
N GLU A 163 -7.58 -16.50 -7.26
CA GLU A 163 -8.16 -17.07 -6.05
C GLU A 163 -9.69 -16.96 -6.06
N GLY A 164 -10.36 -17.92 -5.43
CA GLY A 164 -11.82 -17.93 -5.30
C GLY A 164 -12.36 -16.68 -4.60
N ASP A 165 -11.68 -16.26 -3.53
CA ASP A 165 -12.05 -15.08 -2.73
C ASP A 165 -12.16 -13.77 -3.55
N PHE A 166 -11.39 -13.66 -4.64
CA PHE A 166 -11.49 -12.52 -5.55
C PHE A 166 -12.79 -12.53 -6.37
N HIS A 167 -13.32 -13.71 -6.68
CA HIS A 167 -14.48 -13.88 -7.55
C HIS A 167 -15.82 -13.92 -6.78
N GLU A 168 -15.80 -14.12 -5.46
CA GLU A 168 -16.97 -14.12 -4.59
C GLU A 168 -17.40 -12.71 -4.18
#